data_85f35ca91c5c5c9deb3411f516fb5702
#
_entry.id   85f35ca91c5c5c9deb3411f516fb5702
#
_cell.length_a   1.000
_cell.length_b   1.000
_cell.length_c   1.000
_cell.angle_alpha   90.00
_cell.angle_beta   90.00
_cell.angle_gamma   90.00
#
_symmetry.space_group_name_H-M   'P 1'
#
loop_
_entity.id
_entity.type
_entity.pdbx_description
1 polymer ?
#
loop_
_entity_poly.entity_id
_entity_poly.type
_entity_poly.pdbx_seq_one_letter_code
_entity_poly.pdbx_strand_id
1 'polypeptide(L)'
;MNEDYLRLLASFEVGLGLEQPSHLIEPALATKILALTGGTIGEIGALLGRAAMVAIERGVERITSDGLDSCGYVSPSERRRVAVTM
;
A
#
# COMPACT_ATOMS: atom_id res chain seq x y z
N MET A 1 5.00 10.10 -11.75
CA MET A 1 4.25 8.82 -11.82
C MET A 1 3.58 8.70 -13.17
N ASN A 2 3.54 7.52 -13.71
CA ASN A 2 2.93 7.34 -15.02
C ASN A 2 1.48 6.84 -14.90
N GLU A 3 0.78 6.89 -16.02
CA GLU A 3 -0.62 6.51 -16.10
C GLU A 3 -0.87 5.05 -15.77
N ASP A 4 0.05 4.17 -16.18
CA ASP A 4 -0.07 2.73 -15.94
C ASP A 4 -0.02 2.43 -14.44
N TYR A 5 0.85 3.11 -13.70
CA TYR A 5 0.94 2.95 -12.25
C TYR A 5 -0.37 3.40 -11.57
N LEU A 6 -0.92 4.54 -11.98
CA LEU A 6 -2.17 5.04 -11.41
C LEU A 6 -3.35 4.12 -11.74
N ARG A 7 -3.38 3.53 -12.93
CA ARG A 7 -4.40 2.54 -13.30
C ARG A 7 -4.28 1.30 -12.43
N LEU A 8 -3.05 0.88 -12.15
CA LEU A 8 -2.81 -0.27 -11.29
C LEU A 8 -3.38 -0.02 -9.89
N LEU A 9 -3.12 1.15 -9.33
CA LEU A 9 -3.66 1.51 -8.02
C LEU A 9 -5.18 1.56 -8.02
N ALA A 10 -5.78 2.10 -9.07
CA ALA A 10 -7.24 2.15 -9.19
C ALA A 10 -7.82 0.73 -9.24
N SER A 11 -7.16 -0.18 -9.94
CA SER A 11 -7.59 -1.59 -10.01
C SER A 11 -7.49 -2.25 -8.65
N PHE A 12 -6.43 -2.01 -7.89
CA PHE A 12 -6.29 -2.54 -6.54
C PHE A 12 -7.39 -2.00 -5.63
N GLU A 13 -7.70 -0.72 -5.74
CA GLU A 13 -8.74 -0.12 -4.91
C GLU A 13 -10.09 -0.82 -5.11
N VAL A 14 -10.46 -1.10 -6.34
CA VAL A 14 -11.69 -1.83 -6.64
C VAL A 14 -11.61 -3.26 -6.08
N GLY A 15 -10.48 -3.92 -6.26
CA GLY A 15 -10.30 -5.30 -5.82
C GLY A 15 -10.29 -5.49 -4.31
N LEU A 16 -9.95 -4.45 -3.54
CA LEU A 16 -9.94 -4.54 -2.08
C LEU A 16 -11.33 -4.63 -1.47
N GLY A 17 -12.36 -4.11 -2.16
CA GLY A 17 -13.73 -4.22 -1.70
C GLY A 17 -14.04 -3.49 -0.40
N LEU A 18 -13.28 -2.46 -0.05
CA LEU A 18 -13.54 -1.67 1.15
C LEU A 18 -14.75 -0.76 0.93
N GLU A 19 -15.52 -0.53 1.99
CA GLU A 19 -16.75 0.27 1.91
C GLU A 19 -16.49 1.74 1.59
N GLN A 20 -15.38 2.29 2.10
CA GLN A 20 -15.03 3.69 1.88
C GLN A 20 -13.98 3.80 0.78
N PRO A 21 -14.08 4.80 -0.11
CA PRO A 21 -13.05 4.99 -1.11
C PRO A 21 -11.74 5.43 -0.45
N SER A 22 -10.63 4.81 -0.85
CA SER A 22 -9.31 5.11 -0.31
C SER A 22 -8.59 6.19 -1.09
N HIS A 23 -9.00 6.44 -2.33
CA HIS A 23 -8.38 7.42 -3.22
C HIS A 23 -6.88 7.16 -3.41
N LEU A 24 -6.53 5.91 -3.71
CA LEU A 24 -5.12 5.50 -3.86
C LEU A 24 -4.39 6.27 -4.95
N ILE A 25 -5.11 6.81 -5.92
CA ILE A 25 -4.51 7.56 -7.03
C ILE A 25 -4.17 9.02 -6.67
N GLU A 26 -4.56 9.48 -5.48
CA GLU A 26 -4.16 10.82 -5.05
C GLU A 26 -2.64 10.91 -4.92
N PRO A 27 -2.04 12.05 -5.33
CA PRO A 27 -0.58 12.16 -5.35
C PRO A 27 0.10 11.79 -4.02
N ALA A 28 -0.47 12.19 -2.90
CA ALA A 28 0.11 11.90 -1.59
C ALA A 28 0.20 10.40 -1.32
N LEU A 29 -0.91 9.68 -1.50
CA LEU A 29 -0.94 8.23 -1.27
C LEU A 29 -0.17 7.47 -2.35
N ALA A 30 -0.35 7.84 -3.62
CA ALA A 30 0.33 7.17 -4.72
C ALA A 30 1.85 7.28 -4.58
N THR A 31 2.35 8.45 -4.21
CA THR A 31 3.79 8.67 -4.00
C THR A 31 4.30 7.84 -2.83
N LYS A 32 3.55 7.79 -1.73
CA LYS A 32 3.93 7.01 -0.55
C LYS A 32 3.99 5.52 -0.87
N ILE A 33 3.00 5.00 -1.57
CA ILE A 33 2.97 3.59 -1.97
C ILE A 33 4.17 3.27 -2.86
N LEU A 34 4.47 4.14 -3.82
CA LEU A 34 5.62 3.95 -4.71
C LEU A 34 6.92 3.93 -3.93
N ALA A 35 7.09 4.86 -2.99
CA ALA A 35 8.30 4.95 -2.16
C ALA A 35 8.48 3.70 -1.29
N LEU A 36 7.42 3.19 -0.72
CA LEU A 36 7.48 2.01 0.16
C LEU A 36 7.73 0.72 -0.61
N THR A 37 7.17 0.59 -1.81
CA THR A 37 7.17 -0.68 -2.54
C THR A 37 8.21 -0.77 -3.65
N GLY A 38 8.77 0.34 -4.07
CA GLY A 38 9.64 0.39 -5.24
C GLY A 38 8.90 0.22 -6.56
N GLY A 39 7.57 0.16 -6.54
CA GLY A 39 6.75 0.13 -7.75
C GLY A 39 6.50 -1.24 -8.34
N THR A 40 6.92 -2.33 -7.69
CA THR A 40 6.64 -3.67 -8.19
C THR A 40 5.23 -4.12 -7.82
N ILE A 41 4.57 -4.83 -8.74
CA ILE A 41 3.19 -5.27 -8.54
C ILE A 41 3.06 -6.16 -7.30
N GLY A 42 3.96 -7.10 -7.09
CA GLY A 42 3.91 -7.99 -5.95
C GLY A 42 4.03 -7.26 -4.62
N GLU A 43 4.92 -6.28 -4.55
CA GLU A 43 5.09 -5.50 -3.33
C GLU A 43 3.91 -4.56 -3.08
N ILE A 44 3.37 -3.96 -4.14
CA ILE A 44 2.18 -3.12 -4.02
C ILE A 44 1.01 -3.95 -3.46
N GLY A 45 0.81 -5.14 -3.99
CA GLY A 45 -0.24 -6.04 -3.51
C GLY A 45 -0.05 -6.43 -2.05
N ALA A 46 1.19 -6.73 -1.65
CA ALA A 46 1.50 -7.08 -0.26
C ALA A 46 1.22 -5.92 0.69
N LEU A 47 1.64 -4.71 0.33
CA LEU A 47 1.40 -3.52 1.16
C LEU A 47 -0.09 -3.24 1.28
N LEU A 48 -0.80 -3.19 0.16
CA LEU A 48 -2.22 -2.84 0.17
C LEU A 48 -3.07 -3.91 0.85
N GLY A 49 -2.70 -5.19 0.72
CA GLY A 49 -3.38 -6.27 1.41
C GLY A 49 -3.28 -6.12 2.92
N ARG A 50 -2.08 -5.82 3.43
CA ARG A 50 -1.89 -5.61 4.87
C ARG A 50 -2.62 -4.37 5.36
N ALA A 51 -2.55 -3.27 4.59
CA ALA A 51 -3.24 -2.04 4.95
C ALA A 51 -4.75 -2.23 4.99
N ALA A 52 -5.30 -3.00 4.05
CA ALA A 52 -6.72 -3.30 4.02
C ALA A 52 -7.15 -4.11 5.25
N MET A 53 -6.35 -5.11 5.65
CA MET A 53 -6.65 -5.90 6.85
C MET A 53 -6.68 -5.02 8.09
N VAL A 54 -5.71 -4.14 8.24
CA VAL A 54 -5.66 -3.21 9.38
C VAL A 54 -6.87 -2.27 9.36
N ALA A 55 -7.24 -1.79 8.18
CA ALA A 55 -8.40 -0.91 8.04
C ALA A 55 -9.69 -1.60 8.49
N ILE A 56 -9.87 -2.86 8.11
CA ILE A 56 -11.03 -3.64 8.52
C ILE A 56 -11.02 -3.87 10.04
N GLU A 57 -9.88 -4.24 10.60
CA GLU A 57 -9.74 -4.47 12.03
C GLU A 57 -10.07 -3.22 12.85
N ARG A 58 -9.68 -2.05 12.35
CA ARG A 58 -9.93 -0.77 13.03
C ARG A 58 -11.32 -0.20 12.74
N GLY A 59 -12.06 -0.79 11.82
CA GLY A 59 -13.38 -0.31 11.42
C GLY A 59 -13.35 0.95 10.57
N VAL A 60 -12.21 1.28 10.00
CA VAL A 60 -12.05 2.49 9.15
C VAL A 60 -12.58 2.25 7.74
N GLU A 61 -12.45 1.04 7.23
CA GLU A 61 -12.96 0.61 5.91
C GLU A 61 -12.34 1.37 4.73
N ARG A 62 -11.16 1.96 4.92
CA ARG A 62 -10.40 2.59 3.84
C ARG A 62 -8.91 2.60 4.21
N ILE A 63 -8.06 2.68 3.19
CA ILE A 63 -6.62 2.78 3.38
C ILE A 63 -6.24 4.25 3.58
N THR A 64 -5.50 4.53 4.65
CA THR A 64 -5.04 5.87 4.97
C THR A 64 -3.51 5.89 5.03
N SER A 65 -2.92 7.09 5.04
CA SER A 65 -1.48 7.24 5.20
C SER A 65 -0.99 6.59 6.51
N ASP A 66 -1.72 6.80 7.60
CA ASP A 66 -1.40 6.18 8.89
C ASP A 66 -1.51 4.66 8.82
N GLY A 67 -2.51 4.15 8.11
CA GLY A 67 -2.66 2.72 7.92
C GLY A 67 -1.49 2.11 7.16
N LEU A 68 -0.97 2.80 6.16
CA LEU A 68 0.20 2.34 5.42
C LEU A 68 1.43 2.26 6.32
N ASP A 69 1.60 3.23 7.23
CA ASP A 69 2.73 3.24 8.15
C ASP A 69 2.64 2.16 9.23
N SER A 70 1.44 1.81 9.65
CA SER A 70 1.22 0.96 10.82
C SER A 70 0.78 -0.47 10.49
N CYS A 71 0.73 -0.84 9.22
CA CYS A 71 0.22 -2.17 8.82
C CYS A 71 1.24 -3.30 8.94
N GLY A 72 2.46 -2.99 9.37
CA GLY A 72 3.49 -4.01 9.54
C GLY A 72 4.21 -4.42 8.27
N TYR A 73 3.99 -3.70 7.18
CA TYR A 73 4.71 -3.97 5.95
C TYR A 73 6.17 -3.53 6.07
N VAL A 74 7.06 -4.40 5.67
CA VAL A 74 8.50 -4.11 5.64
C VAL A 74 8.92 -3.94 4.19
N SER A 75 9.51 -2.78 3.86
CA SER A 75 9.94 -2.49 2.49
C SER A 75 11.06 -3.43 2.04
N PRO A 76 11.24 -3.63 0.72
CA PRO A 76 12.34 -4.46 0.22
C PRO A 76 13.70 -4.01 0.74
N SER A 77 13.93 -2.69 0.83
CA SER A 77 15.18 -2.15 1.35
C SER A 77 15.42 -2.53 2.80
N GLU A 78 14.39 -2.44 3.63
CA GLU A 78 14.47 -2.80 5.05
C GLU A 78 14.67 -4.29 5.25
N ARG A 79 13.99 -5.12 4.45
CA ARG A 79 14.18 -6.57 4.51
C ARG A 79 15.61 -6.95 4.18
N ARG A 80 16.20 -6.28 3.19
CA ARG A 80 17.59 -6.51 2.81
C ARG A 80 18.55 -6.11 3.93
N ARG A 81 18.28 -4.98 4.58
CA ARG A 81 19.07 -4.50 5.71
C ARG A 81 19.06 -5.49 6.87
N VAL A 82 17.89 -6.00 7.21
CA VAL A 82 17.72 -6.99 8.28
C VAL A 82 18.50 -8.27 7.95
N ALA A 83 18.41 -8.75 6.71
CA ALA A 83 19.12 -9.94 6.28
C ALA A 83 20.64 -9.77 6.40
N VAL A 84 21.15 -8.58 6.11
CA VAL A 84 22.60 -8.30 6.20
C VAL A 84 23.07 -8.27 7.66
N THR A 85 22.24 -7.78 8.56
CA THR A 85 22.61 -7.67 9.98
C THR A 85 22.48 -8.99 10.74
N MET A 86 21.80 -9.94 10.18
CA MET A 86 21.69 -11.28 10.79
C MET A 86 22.89 -12.15 10.46
#